data_6bb2753f9a886c88b6ef1f844b14db76
#
_entry.id   6bb2753f9a886c88b6ef1f844b14db76
#
_cell.length_a   1.000
_cell.length_b   1.000
_cell.length_c   1.000
_cell.angle_alpha   90.00
_cell.angle_beta   90.00
_cell.angle_gamma   90.00
#
_symmetry.space_group_name_H-M   'P 1'
#
loop_
_entity.id
_entity.type
_entity.pdbx_description
1 polymer ?
#
loop_
_entity_poly.entity_id
_entity_poly.type
_entity_poly.pdbx_seq_one_letter_code
_entity_poly.pdbx_strand_id
1 'polypeptide(L)'
;MRREKRLYSFLGLLLLLAVVYLNWLPARDPAAPGGGGLKLPVPWLQPRMSFAGRNGTHFVDASTGAPLYVNGWNSYWLLSSRSPALAAEMLRRGRRMGLGVCRTWAFIDGGPGALQISPGRFNEAVFQVLDYIIYEARRNHIRLILCLVNNLDNFGGKAQYVKWAQTAGANLTNSTDSFFYHPTIKGYYKDYVKAILTRRNSYSGIRYSDEPAIFAWELMNEPRCVSNSSGPHLQAWIVEMAAYVKSLDAKHLVAVGIEGFYGTGIAERLGYNPGDWAASLCSDFIENSAVENIDFASVHAYPDSWLPKASMEEKIRYLSNWVDSHVNDSEYILKKPVLFSERGSFR
;
A
#
# COMPACT_ATOMS: atom_id res chain seq x y z
N MET A 1 -30.50 22.32 42.48
CA MET A 1 -29.25 22.65 41.78
C MET A 1 -28.05 21.75 42.09
N ARG A 2 -27.57 21.56 43.33
CA ARG A 2 -26.42 20.66 43.58
C ARG A 2 -26.68 19.16 43.36
N ARG A 3 -27.91 18.68 43.63
CA ARG A 3 -28.31 17.27 43.37
C ARG A 3 -28.44 16.95 41.90
N GLU A 4 -29.00 17.84 41.12
CA GLU A 4 -29.18 17.66 39.67
C GLU A 4 -27.85 17.63 38.94
N LYS A 5 -26.89 18.53 39.26
CA LYS A 5 -25.55 18.50 38.66
C LYS A 5 -24.82 17.17 38.94
N ARG A 6 -24.99 16.58 40.13
CA ARG A 6 -24.43 15.27 40.46
C ARG A 6 -25.08 14.13 39.66
N LEU A 7 -26.41 14.22 39.43
CA LEU A 7 -27.15 13.24 38.64
C LEU A 7 -26.72 13.27 37.17
N TYR A 8 -26.58 14.46 36.56
CA TYR A 8 -26.09 14.59 35.20
C TYR A 8 -24.64 14.14 35.04
N SER A 9 -23.77 14.41 36.02
CA SER A 9 -22.40 13.91 36.01
C SER A 9 -22.36 12.39 36.13
N PHE A 10 -23.21 11.78 36.94
CA PHE A 10 -23.27 10.32 37.10
C PHE A 10 -23.86 9.63 35.87
N LEU A 11 -24.90 10.19 35.26
CA LEU A 11 -25.46 9.71 33.99
C LEU A 11 -24.47 9.85 32.85
N GLY A 12 -23.72 10.94 32.77
CA GLY A 12 -22.67 11.15 31.81
C GLY A 12 -21.53 10.12 31.96
N LEU A 13 -21.15 9.80 33.20
CA LEU A 13 -20.14 8.77 33.50
C LEU A 13 -20.63 7.37 33.11
N LEU A 14 -21.89 7.04 33.43
CA LEU A 14 -22.49 5.76 33.02
C LEU A 14 -22.58 5.60 31.51
N LEU A 15 -22.94 6.67 30.80
CA LEU A 15 -22.97 6.68 29.33
C LEU A 15 -21.57 6.47 28.75
N LEU A 16 -20.58 7.15 29.32
CA LEU A 16 -19.17 6.98 28.95
C LEU A 16 -18.68 5.55 29.19
N LEU A 17 -18.98 4.98 30.35
CA LEU A 17 -18.65 3.61 30.69
C LEU A 17 -19.35 2.59 29.79
N ALA A 18 -20.61 2.82 29.43
CA ALA A 18 -21.35 2.00 28.47
C ALA A 18 -20.72 2.07 27.08
N VAL A 19 -20.34 3.24 26.61
CA VAL A 19 -19.65 3.43 25.31
C VAL A 19 -18.30 2.75 25.33
N VAL A 20 -17.50 2.87 26.40
CA VAL A 20 -16.23 2.19 26.58
C VAL A 20 -16.43 0.67 26.58
N TYR A 21 -17.40 0.16 27.36
CA TYR A 21 -17.72 -1.25 27.44
C TYR A 21 -18.16 -1.84 26.10
N LEU A 22 -19.04 -1.15 25.36
CA LEU A 22 -19.52 -1.58 24.04
C LEU A 22 -18.40 -1.61 22.99
N ASN A 23 -17.40 -0.75 23.12
CA ASN A 23 -16.23 -0.75 22.20
C ASN A 23 -15.11 -1.72 22.66
N TRP A 24 -15.14 -2.16 23.93
CA TRP A 24 -14.20 -3.14 24.50
C TRP A 24 -14.64 -4.58 24.32
N LEU A 25 -15.93 -4.80 24.06
CA LEU A 25 -16.41 -6.14 23.72
C LEU A 25 -15.70 -6.63 22.45
N PRO A 26 -15.17 -7.87 22.46
CA PRO A 26 -14.59 -8.45 21.25
C PRO A 26 -15.64 -8.37 20.14
N ALA A 27 -15.22 -7.88 18.96
CA ALA A 27 -16.11 -7.73 17.82
C ALA A 27 -16.84 -9.06 17.59
N ARG A 28 -18.17 -9.08 17.78
CA ARG A 28 -18.98 -10.22 17.37
C ARG A 28 -18.82 -10.36 15.88
N ASP A 29 -18.70 -11.60 15.44
CA ASP A 29 -18.58 -11.96 14.03
C ASP A 29 -19.63 -11.20 13.20
N PRO A 30 -19.23 -10.34 12.25
CA PRO A 30 -20.19 -9.62 11.42
C PRO A 30 -21.03 -10.54 10.50
N ALA A 31 -20.67 -11.83 10.41
CA ALA A 31 -21.45 -12.84 9.71
C ALA A 31 -22.58 -13.45 10.56
N ALA A 32 -22.70 -13.10 11.84
CA ALA A 32 -23.81 -13.59 12.66
C ALA A 32 -25.11 -12.84 12.33
N PRO A 33 -26.18 -13.51 11.88
CA PRO A 33 -27.45 -12.86 11.60
C PRO A 33 -28.02 -12.28 12.90
N GLY A 34 -28.19 -10.95 12.98
CA GLY A 34 -28.84 -10.24 14.07
C GLY A 34 -27.99 -9.28 14.91
N GLY A 35 -26.76 -8.99 14.52
CA GLY A 35 -25.84 -8.14 15.28
C GLY A 35 -25.74 -6.66 14.88
N GLY A 36 -26.86 -5.99 14.63
CA GLY A 36 -26.92 -4.53 14.37
C GLY A 36 -26.73 -3.68 15.63
N GLY A 37 -25.62 -3.83 16.35
CA GLY A 37 -25.24 -2.89 17.41
C GLY A 37 -24.72 -1.57 16.81
N LEU A 38 -25.26 -0.44 17.28
CA LEU A 38 -24.81 0.90 16.92
C LEU A 38 -23.33 1.04 17.31
N LYS A 39 -22.42 0.84 16.36
CA LYS A 39 -20.98 1.13 16.57
C LYS A 39 -20.80 2.63 16.37
N LEU A 40 -20.79 3.37 17.48
CA LEU A 40 -20.40 4.78 17.43
C LEU A 40 -18.88 4.85 17.16
N PRO A 41 -18.44 5.52 16.08
CA PRO A 41 -17.03 5.74 15.86
C PRO A 41 -16.47 6.62 16.97
N VAL A 42 -15.54 6.09 17.77
CA VAL A 42 -14.95 6.82 18.90
C VAL A 42 -13.44 6.97 18.63
N PRO A 43 -13.06 7.97 17.86
CA PRO A 43 -11.66 8.15 17.40
C PRO A 43 -10.65 8.19 18.56
N TRP A 44 -11.03 8.74 19.71
CA TRP A 44 -10.15 8.84 20.89
C TRP A 44 -9.89 7.51 21.62
N LEU A 45 -10.63 6.45 21.30
CA LEU A 45 -10.38 5.09 21.87
C LEU A 45 -9.36 4.30 21.04
N GLN A 46 -8.89 4.83 19.91
CA GLN A 46 -7.84 4.20 19.13
C GLN A 46 -6.47 4.40 19.81
N PRO A 47 -5.56 3.41 19.73
CA PRO A 47 -4.18 3.59 20.21
C PRO A 47 -3.56 4.82 19.55
N ARG A 48 -2.78 5.58 20.32
CA ARG A 48 -2.02 6.70 19.76
C ARG A 48 -0.92 6.16 18.86
N MET A 49 -0.86 6.69 17.66
CA MET A 49 0.20 6.46 16.68
C MET A 49 0.55 7.80 16.03
N SER A 50 1.80 7.99 15.70
CA SER A 50 2.30 9.09 14.87
C SER A 50 2.39 8.66 13.41
N PHE A 51 2.48 9.61 12.50
CA PHE A 51 2.82 9.31 11.11
C PHE A 51 4.27 8.82 11.00
N ALA A 52 4.55 8.00 10.00
CA ALA A 52 5.90 7.71 9.59
C ALA A 52 6.41 8.84 8.69
N GLY A 53 7.69 9.20 8.85
CA GLY A 53 8.38 10.15 8.02
C GLY A 53 9.73 9.60 7.58
N ARG A 54 10.53 10.40 6.89
CA ARG A 54 11.92 10.10 6.59
C ARG A 54 12.86 11.25 6.97
N ASN A 55 14.08 10.90 7.31
CA ASN A 55 15.18 11.84 7.46
C ASN A 55 16.40 11.25 6.73
N GLY A 56 16.73 11.83 5.58
CA GLY A 56 17.73 11.23 4.68
C GLY A 56 17.32 9.81 4.28
N THR A 57 18.17 8.86 4.60
CA THR A 57 18.02 7.43 4.27
C THR A 57 17.33 6.60 5.37
N HIS A 58 16.79 7.26 6.39
CA HIS A 58 16.16 6.58 7.52
C HIS A 58 14.67 6.92 7.63
N PHE A 59 13.87 5.92 7.98
CA PHE A 59 12.51 6.15 8.43
C PHE A 59 12.52 6.68 9.87
N VAL A 60 11.63 7.62 10.15
CA VAL A 60 11.50 8.24 11.47
C VAL A 60 10.03 8.36 11.88
N ASP A 61 9.79 8.43 13.16
CA ASP A 61 8.54 8.91 13.71
C ASP A 61 8.41 10.41 13.41
N ALA A 62 7.39 10.81 12.66
CA ALA A 62 7.24 12.18 12.19
C ALA A 62 6.99 13.21 13.31
N SER A 63 6.55 12.75 14.49
CA SER A 63 6.28 13.64 15.63
C SER A 63 7.51 13.88 16.53
N THR A 64 8.40 12.90 16.61
CA THR A 64 9.55 12.92 17.53
C THR A 64 10.89 12.98 16.81
N GLY A 65 10.94 12.61 15.53
CA GLY A 65 12.18 12.41 14.78
C GLY A 65 12.96 11.14 15.16
N ALA A 66 12.44 10.33 16.08
CA ALA A 66 13.09 9.10 16.51
C ALA A 66 13.16 8.07 15.36
N PRO A 67 14.27 7.29 15.26
CA PRO A 67 14.37 6.25 14.24
C PRO A 67 13.21 5.24 14.30
N LEU A 68 12.67 4.91 13.14
CA LEU A 68 11.61 3.91 12.97
C LEU A 68 12.18 2.72 12.18
N TYR A 69 12.44 1.63 12.87
CA TYR A 69 12.91 0.41 12.23
C TYR A 69 11.73 -0.35 11.62
N VAL A 70 11.78 -0.58 10.32
CA VAL A 70 10.73 -1.23 9.56
C VAL A 70 11.05 -2.71 9.42
N ASN A 71 10.23 -3.54 10.05
CA ASN A 71 10.19 -4.99 9.85
C ASN A 71 8.75 -5.42 9.61
N GLY A 72 8.54 -6.38 8.73
CA GLY A 72 7.16 -6.70 8.38
C GLY A 72 7.00 -7.93 7.50
N TRP A 73 5.82 -8.00 6.89
CA TRP A 73 5.46 -9.07 5.96
C TRP A 73 4.55 -8.55 4.86
N ASN A 74 4.41 -9.35 3.80
CA ASN A 74 3.49 -9.08 2.70
C ASN A 74 2.28 -10.04 2.79
N SER A 75 1.09 -9.49 2.75
CA SER A 75 -0.20 -10.22 2.69
C SER A 75 -1.14 -9.55 1.70
N TYR A 76 -0.78 -9.60 0.42
CA TYR A 76 -1.52 -8.95 -0.68
C TYR A 76 -3.02 -9.30 -0.69
N TRP A 77 -3.39 -10.47 -0.21
CA TRP A 77 -4.72 -11.07 -0.27
C TRP A 77 -5.69 -10.66 0.86
N LEU A 78 -5.29 -9.83 1.84
CA LEU A 78 -6.14 -9.51 2.99
C LEU A 78 -7.52 -8.97 2.59
N LEU A 79 -7.56 -8.03 1.66
CA LEU A 79 -8.82 -7.47 1.15
C LEU A 79 -9.66 -8.52 0.40
N SER A 80 -9.02 -9.34 -0.43
CA SER A 80 -9.70 -10.34 -1.25
C SER A 80 -10.23 -11.52 -0.46
N SER A 81 -9.69 -11.79 0.73
CA SER A 81 -10.20 -12.84 1.61
C SER A 81 -11.63 -12.57 2.08
N ARG A 82 -12.06 -11.32 2.10
CA ARG A 82 -13.36 -10.85 2.62
C ARG A 82 -13.69 -11.39 4.01
N SER A 83 -12.68 -11.79 4.75
CA SER A 83 -12.81 -12.31 6.11
C SER A 83 -12.22 -11.35 7.12
N PRO A 84 -13.03 -10.52 7.78
CA PRO A 84 -12.57 -9.65 8.86
C PRO A 84 -11.87 -10.42 9.98
N ALA A 85 -12.36 -11.62 10.31
CA ALA A 85 -11.76 -12.46 11.34
C ALA A 85 -10.34 -12.91 10.95
N LEU A 86 -10.13 -13.31 9.70
CA LEU A 86 -8.82 -13.72 9.19
C LEU A 86 -7.85 -12.52 9.16
N ALA A 87 -8.30 -11.37 8.69
CA ALA A 87 -7.49 -10.15 8.68
C ALA A 87 -7.06 -9.75 10.10
N ALA A 88 -7.99 -9.74 11.06
CA ALA A 88 -7.69 -9.44 12.46
C ALA A 88 -6.70 -10.44 13.06
N GLU A 89 -6.84 -11.74 12.76
CA GLU A 89 -5.93 -12.77 13.25
C GLU A 89 -4.53 -12.61 12.65
N MET A 90 -4.41 -12.33 11.36
CA MET A 90 -3.11 -12.08 10.71
C MET A 90 -2.39 -10.87 11.33
N LEU A 91 -3.08 -9.76 11.54
CA LEU A 91 -2.50 -8.58 12.16
C LEU A 91 -2.07 -8.85 13.61
N ARG A 92 -2.88 -9.56 14.39
CA ARG A 92 -2.52 -9.97 15.77
C ARG A 92 -1.30 -10.92 15.80
N ARG A 93 -1.21 -11.86 14.86
CA ARG A 93 -0.04 -12.76 14.75
C ARG A 93 1.20 -11.98 14.37
N GLY A 94 1.13 -11.09 13.38
CA GLY A 94 2.22 -10.20 13.02
C GLY A 94 2.74 -9.43 14.24
N ARG A 95 1.84 -8.83 15.01
CA ARG A 95 2.21 -8.12 16.24
C ARG A 95 2.89 -9.01 17.27
N ARG A 96 2.37 -10.22 17.51
CA ARG A 96 2.98 -11.19 18.44
C ARG A 96 4.38 -11.65 18.01
N MET A 97 4.64 -11.67 16.70
CA MET A 97 5.96 -11.97 16.13
C MET A 97 6.92 -10.75 16.16
N GLY A 98 6.50 -9.62 16.72
CA GLY A 98 7.30 -8.39 16.75
C GLY A 98 7.34 -7.63 15.44
N LEU A 99 6.48 -7.98 14.46
CA LEU A 99 6.38 -7.27 13.18
C LEU A 99 5.59 -5.98 13.34
N GLY A 100 6.02 -4.92 12.63
CA GLY A 100 5.44 -3.59 12.74
C GLY A 100 4.75 -3.10 11.47
N VAL A 101 5.02 -3.71 10.32
CA VAL A 101 4.48 -3.27 9.02
C VAL A 101 3.92 -4.45 8.24
N CYS A 102 2.75 -4.25 7.63
CA CYS A 102 2.15 -5.19 6.67
C CYS A 102 1.95 -4.48 5.33
N ARG A 103 2.52 -5.03 4.26
CA ARG A 103 2.19 -4.60 2.90
C ARG A 103 0.99 -5.39 2.40
N THR A 104 -0.03 -4.70 1.89
CA THR A 104 -1.25 -5.31 1.37
C THR A 104 -1.85 -4.47 0.25
N TRP A 105 -2.75 -5.06 -0.51
CA TRP A 105 -3.42 -4.36 -1.60
C TRP A 105 -4.70 -3.68 -1.13
N ALA A 106 -4.88 -2.43 -1.54
CA ALA A 106 -6.09 -1.65 -1.29
C ALA A 106 -7.06 -1.69 -2.47
N PHE A 107 -6.78 -2.47 -3.49
CA PHE A 107 -7.54 -2.54 -4.74
C PHE A 107 -8.07 -3.95 -5.03
N ILE A 108 -9.16 -4.03 -5.73
CA ILE A 108 -9.68 -5.15 -6.53
C ILE A 108 -10.48 -4.49 -7.64
N ASP A 109 -10.01 -4.57 -8.90
CA ASP A 109 -10.55 -3.85 -10.04
C ASP A 109 -11.34 -4.78 -10.97
N GLY A 110 -12.61 -4.46 -11.18
CA GLY A 110 -13.50 -5.23 -12.03
C GLY A 110 -13.86 -6.62 -11.51
N GLY A 111 -14.80 -7.27 -12.16
CA GLY A 111 -15.23 -8.62 -11.82
C GLY A 111 -16.11 -8.76 -10.57
N PRO A 112 -16.47 -9.99 -10.23
CA PRO A 112 -17.32 -10.29 -9.08
C PRO A 112 -16.60 -9.96 -7.77
N GLY A 113 -17.19 -9.05 -6.99
CA GLY A 113 -16.66 -8.64 -5.69
C GLY A 113 -15.48 -7.69 -5.74
N ALA A 114 -15.34 -6.94 -6.84
CA ALA A 114 -14.39 -5.86 -6.93
C ALA A 114 -14.68 -4.77 -5.91
N LEU A 115 -13.62 -4.10 -5.47
CA LEU A 115 -13.72 -2.83 -4.75
C LEU A 115 -14.19 -1.74 -5.72
N GLN A 116 -13.51 -1.60 -6.86
CA GLN A 116 -13.91 -0.75 -7.96
C GLN A 116 -14.60 -1.60 -9.04
N ILE A 117 -15.93 -1.49 -9.12
CA ILE A 117 -16.76 -2.27 -10.06
C ILE A 117 -16.54 -1.77 -11.50
N SER A 118 -16.49 -0.47 -11.66
CA SER A 118 -16.16 0.28 -12.88
C SER A 118 -15.64 1.65 -12.48
N PRO A 119 -15.05 2.43 -13.41
CA PRO A 119 -14.51 3.75 -13.07
C PRO A 119 -15.49 4.62 -12.29
N GLY A 120 -15.07 5.06 -11.09
CA GLY A 120 -15.89 5.87 -10.18
C GLY A 120 -17.03 5.15 -9.45
N ARG A 121 -17.22 3.84 -9.66
CA ARG A 121 -18.26 3.04 -8.98
C ARG A 121 -17.64 2.01 -8.06
N PHE A 122 -17.90 2.14 -6.77
CA PHE A 122 -17.30 1.34 -5.72
C PHE A 122 -18.31 0.44 -5.01
N ASN A 123 -17.83 -0.69 -4.51
CA ASN A 123 -18.59 -1.62 -3.67
C ASN A 123 -18.36 -1.27 -2.19
N GLU A 124 -19.38 -0.71 -1.57
CA GLU A 124 -19.31 -0.28 -0.18
C GLU A 124 -19.02 -1.43 0.79
N ALA A 125 -19.55 -2.62 0.54
CA ALA A 125 -19.29 -3.78 1.38
C ALA A 125 -17.80 -4.19 1.35
N VAL A 126 -17.14 -4.09 0.19
CA VAL A 126 -15.70 -4.35 0.07
C VAL A 126 -14.89 -3.21 0.69
N PHE A 127 -15.34 -1.97 0.56
CA PHE A 127 -14.73 -0.84 1.28
C PHE A 127 -14.78 -1.03 2.79
N GLN A 128 -15.89 -1.53 3.34
CA GLN A 128 -15.99 -1.80 4.78
C GLN A 128 -15.00 -2.88 5.24
N VAL A 129 -14.65 -3.85 4.39
CA VAL A 129 -13.57 -4.79 4.70
C VAL A 129 -12.22 -4.07 4.79
N LEU A 130 -11.93 -3.17 3.86
CA LEU A 130 -10.70 -2.37 3.91
C LEU A 130 -10.67 -1.44 5.13
N ASP A 131 -11.80 -0.79 5.44
CA ASP A 131 -11.98 0.00 6.67
C ASP A 131 -11.62 -0.83 7.91
N TYR A 132 -12.11 -2.07 7.97
CA TYR A 132 -11.85 -2.96 9.10
C TYR A 132 -10.38 -3.37 9.19
N ILE A 133 -9.74 -3.67 8.08
CA ILE A 133 -8.30 -4.00 8.03
C ILE A 133 -7.48 -2.83 8.61
N ILE A 134 -7.74 -1.61 8.17
CA ILE A 134 -7.04 -0.41 8.65
C ILE A 134 -7.33 -0.15 10.15
N TYR A 135 -8.58 -0.31 10.56
CA TYR A 135 -8.99 -0.17 11.96
C TYR A 135 -8.27 -1.17 12.86
N GLU A 136 -8.22 -2.45 12.48
CA GLU A 136 -7.53 -3.50 13.24
C GLU A 136 -6.01 -3.35 13.20
N ALA A 137 -5.44 -2.86 12.09
CA ALA A 137 -4.01 -2.56 12.01
C ALA A 137 -3.61 -1.54 13.08
N ARG A 138 -4.35 -0.45 13.22
CA ARG A 138 -4.11 0.53 14.28
C ARG A 138 -4.24 -0.07 15.68
N ARG A 139 -5.28 -0.86 15.94
CA ARG A 139 -5.48 -1.53 17.24
C ARG A 139 -4.34 -2.46 17.62
N ASN A 140 -3.67 -3.04 16.63
CA ASN A 140 -2.54 -3.93 16.84
C ASN A 140 -1.18 -3.21 16.69
N HIS A 141 -1.14 -1.87 16.58
CA HIS A 141 0.08 -1.10 16.32
C HIS A 141 0.85 -1.59 15.08
N ILE A 142 0.14 -2.08 14.07
CA ILE A 142 0.68 -2.43 12.77
C ILE A 142 0.45 -1.25 11.82
N ARG A 143 1.44 -0.92 11.01
CA ARG A 143 1.33 0.05 9.93
C ARG A 143 1.11 -0.68 8.61
N LEU A 144 0.39 -0.06 7.69
CA LEU A 144 0.06 -0.66 6.40
C LEU A 144 0.76 0.09 5.26
N ILE A 145 1.43 -0.63 4.37
CA ILE A 145 1.74 -0.13 3.04
C ILE A 145 0.58 -0.57 2.14
N LEU A 146 -0.13 0.39 1.59
CA LEU A 146 -1.32 0.18 0.78
C LEU A 146 -1.01 0.38 -0.70
N CYS A 147 -0.92 -0.71 -1.44
CA CYS A 147 -0.74 -0.69 -2.89
C CYS A 147 -2.05 -0.33 -3.59
N LEU A 148 -2.00 0.56 -4.58
CA LEU A 148 -3.17 1.18 -5.20
C LEU A 148 -3.59 0.52 -6.52
N VAL A 149 -2.73 -0.20 -7.21
CA VAL A 149 -3.05 -0.96 -8.42
C VAL A 149 -1.97 -2.01 -8.71
N ASN A 150 -2.27 -3.01 -9.52
CA ASN A 150 -1.30 -4.01 -9.96
C ASN A 150 -0.90 -3.80 -11.42
N ASN A 151 0.36 -4.06 -11.74
CA ASN A 151 0.80 -4.21 -13.12
C ASN A 151 0.29 -5.52 -13.74
N LEU A 152 0.23 -6.59 -12.93
CA LEU A 152 -0.26 -7.90 -13.34
C LEU A 152 -1.80 -7.96 -13.34
N ASP A 153 -2.37 -8.93 -14.07
CA ASP A 153 -3.83 -9.05 -14.23
C ASP A 153 -4.54 -9.58 -12.97
N ASN A 154 -3.77 -10.02 -11.98
CA ASN A 154 -4.33 -10.47 -10.70
C ASN A 154 -5.09 -9.34 -10.02
N PHE A 155 -6.36 -9.58 -9.71
CA PHE A 155 -7.29 -8.63 -9.12
C PHE A 155 -7.60 -7.42 -10.03
N GLY A 156 -7.45 -7.59 -11.35
CA GLY A 156 -7.78 -6.61 -12.39
C GLY A 156 -6.58 -5.81 -12.89
N GLY A 157 -6.01 -4.94 -12.05
CA GLY A 157 -4.80 -4.19 -12.37
C GLY A 157 -4.89 -3.32 -13.64
N LYS A 158 -3.74 -2.93 -14.19
CA LYS A 158 -3.68 -2.00 -15.34
C LYS A 158 -4.47 -2.48 -16.56
N ALA A 159 -4.51 -3.80 -16.81
CA ALA A 159 -5.27 -4.37 -17.92
C ALA A 159 -6.78 -4.08 -17.78
N GLN A 160 -7.31 -4.10 -16.58
CA GLN A 160 -8.73 -3.79 -16.36
C GLN A 160 -9.05 -2.31 -16.63
N TYR A 161 -8.15 -1.39 -16.29
CA TYR A 161 -8.31 0.03 -16.62
C TYR A 161 -8.31 0.29 -18.13
N VAL A 162 -7.42 -0.39 -18.86
CA VAL A 162 -7.38 -0.35 -20.32
C VAL A 162 -8.70 -0.88 -20.91
N LYS A 163 -9.18 -2.02 -20.42
CA LYS A 163 -10.46 -2.60 -20.84
C LYS A 163 -11.64 -1.65 -20.58
N TRP A 164 -11.67 -0.96 -19.45
CA TRP A 164 -12.71 0.02 -19.17
C TRP A 164 -12.71 1.17 -20.18
N ALA A 165 -11.53 1.70 -20.51
CA ALA A 165 -11.41 2.77 -21.48
C ALA A 165 -11.82 2.31 -22.89
N GLN A 166 -11.43 1.11 -23.31
CA GLN A 166 -11.88 0.50 -24.58
C GLN A 166 -13.40 0.34 -24.63
N THR A 167 -14.00 -0.17 -23.54
CA THR A 167 -15.46 -0.30 -23.43
C THR A 167 -16.18 1.05 -23.51
N ALA A 168 -15.54 2.11 -23.02
CA ALA A 168 -16.04 3.49 -23.12
C ALA A 168 -15.78 4.15 -24.50
N GLY A 169 -15.25 3.42 -25.47
CA GLY A 169 -15.04 3.89 -26.85
C GLY A 169 -13.67 4.53 -27.09
N ALA A 170 -12.72 4.43 -26.17
CA ALA A 170 -11.37 4.93 -26.42
C ALA A 170 -10.68 4.08 -27.50
N ASN A 171 -10.14 4.74 -28.52
CA ASN A 171 -9.36 4.08 -29.57
C ASN A 171 -7.95 3.78 -29.04
N LEU A 172 -7.76 2.58 -28.50
CA LEU A 172 -6.52 2.11 -27.90
C LEU A 172 -5.95 0.95 -28.68
N THR A 173 -4.62 0.84 -28.68
CA THR A 173 -3.92 -0.38 -29.08
C THR A 173 -4.18 -1.48 -28.04
N ASN A 174 -3.85 -2.73 -28.38
CA ASN A 174 -3.97 -3.85 -27.43
C ASN A 174 -2.88 -3.83 -26.34
N SER A 175 -1.98 -2.83 -26.37
CA SER A 175 -0.94 -2.70 -25.33
C SER A 175 -1.50 -2.15 -24.03
N THR A 176 -1.22 -2.85 -22.93
CA THR A 176 -1.57 -2.38 -21.59
C THR A 176 -0.74 -1.15 -21.16
N ASP A 177 0.30 -0.78 -21.90
CA ASP A 177 1.13 0.41 -21.64
C ASP A 177 0.36 1.72 -21.79
N SER A 178 -0.79 1.69 -22.51
CA SER A 178 -1.73 2.82 -22.57
C SER A 178 -2.20 3.28 -21.19
N PHE A 179 -2.08 2.43 -20.15
CA PHE A 179 -2.30 2.79 -18.76
C PHE A 179 -1.43 3.98 -18.34
N PHE A 180 -0.18 4.04 -18.78
CA PHE A 180 0.75 5.06 -18.34
C PHE A 180 0.57 6.42 -19.03
N TYR A 181 0.00 6.45 -20.24
CA TYR A 181 -0.06 7.70 -21.01
C TYR A 181 -1.47 8.16 -21.42
N HIS A 182 -2.46 7.24 -21.49
CA HIS A 182 -3.77 7.66 -22.00
C HIS A 182 -4.54 8.51 -20.98
N PRO A 183 -4.99 9.72 -21.33
CA PRO A 183 -5.56 10.67 -20.37
C PRO A 183 -6.82 10.15 -19.67
N THR A 184 -7.70 9.43 -20.37
CA THR A 184 -8.91 8.83 -19.77
C THR A 184 -8.54 7.80 -18.70
N ILE A 185 -7.54 6.96 -18.97
CA ILE A 185 -7.12 5.91 -18.02
C ILE A 185 -6.45 6.53 -16.79
N LYS A 186 -5.58 7.53 -17.01
CA LYS A 186 -5.00 8.31 -15.91
C LYS A 186 -6.08 9.01 -15.08
N GLY A 187 -7.14 9.50 -15.72
CA GLY A 187 -8.32 10.05 -15.05
C GLY A 187 -9.00 9.03 -14.15
N TYR A 188 -9.29 7.84 -14.65
CA TYR A 188 -9.89 6.75 -13.85
C TYR A 188 -9.04 6.37 -12.65
N TYR A 189 -7.71 6.27 -12.83
CA TYR A 189 -6.80 5.99 -11.72
C TYR A 189 -6.79 7.11 -10.69
N LYS A 190 -6.75 8.38 -11.10
CA LYS A 190 -6.83 9.53 -10.20
C LYS A 190 -8.14 9.57 -9.41
N ASP A 191 -9.27 9.28 -10.04
CA ASP A 191 -10.57 9.22 -9.36
C ASP A 191 -10.60 8.13 -8.30
N TYR A 192 -10.02 6.96 -8.59
CA TYR A 192 -9.83 5.87 -7.64
C TYR A 192 -8.93 6.29 -6.48
N VAL A 193 -7.76 6.84 -6.75
CA VAL A 193 -6.83 7.34 -5.72
C VAL A 193 -7.54 8.36 -4.81
N LYS A 194 -8.26 9.31 -5.39
CA LYS A 194 -9.03 10.29 -4.62
C LYS A 194 -10.06 9.61 -3.73
N ALA A 195 -10.81 8.65 -4.25
CA ALA A 195 -11.83 7.92 -3.47
C ALA A 195 -11.20 7.19 -2.27
N ILE A 196 -10.05 6.55 -2.45
CA ILE A 196 -9.32 5.86 -1.37
C ILE A 196 -8.81 6.87 -0.33
N LEU A 197 -8.02 7.85 -0.74
CA LEU A 197 -7.33 8.75 0.20
C LEU A 197 -8.31 9.62 1.00
N THR A 198 -9.44 10.01 0.40
CA THR A 198 -10.44 10.85 1.06
C THR A 198 -11.52 10.06 1.79
N ARG A 199 -11.50 8.72 1.68
CA ARG A 199 -12.46 7.87 2.39
C ARG A 199 -12.40 8.08 3.89
N ARG A 200 -13.56 8.18 4.50
CA ARG A 200 -13.72 8.17 5.96
C ARG A 200 -14.01 6.72 6.40
N ASN A 201 -13.13 6.17 7.20
CA ASN A 201 -13.26 4.81 7.74
C ASN A 201 -14.55 4.66 8.54
N SER A 202 -15.37 3.66 8.22
CA SER A 202 -16.67 3.43 8.85
C SER A 202 -16.58 2.96 10.31
N TYR A 203 -15.42 2.41 10.74
CA TYR A 203 -15.19 1.96 12.11
C TYR A 203 -14.56 3.02 13.00
N SER A 204 -13.60 3.80 12.49
CA SER A 204 -12.88 4.82 13.28
C SER A 204 -13.40 6.23 13.05
N GLY A 205 -14.10 6.50 11.96
CA GLY A 205 -14.51 7.84 11.54
C GLY A 205 -13.34 8.72 11.04
N ILE A 206 -12.11 8.18 10.98
CA ILE A 206 -10.92 8.91 10.54
C ILE A 206 -10.80 8.79 9.02
N ARG A 207 -10.40 9.86 8.33
CA ARG A 207 -10.05 9.76 6.90
C ARG A 207 -8.79 8.92 6.74
N TYR A 208 -8.68 8.21 5.63
CA TYR A 208 -7.46 7.45 5.35
C TYR A 208 -6.22 8.35 5.27
N SER A 209 -6.33 9.53 4.67
CA SER A 209 -5.25 10.54 4.68
C SER A 209 -4.93 11.14 6.07
N ASP A 210 -5.72 10.80 7.11
CA ASP A 210 -5.50 11.21 8.49
C ASP A 210 -5.19 10.00 9.41
N GLU A 211 -5.02 8.80 8.86
CA GLU A 211 -4.88 7.56 9.61
C GLU A 211 -3.41 7.13 9.76
N PRO A 212 -2.77 7.36 10.92
CA PRO A 212 -1.34 7.06 11.10
C PRO A 212 -0.98 5.57 11.09
N ALA A 213 -1.97 4.67 11.08
CA ALA A 213 -1.73 3.26 10.82
C ALA A 213 -1.47 2.97 9.33
N ILE A 214 -1.71 3.91 8.44
CA ILE A 214 -1.19 3.83 7.08
C ILE A 214 0.27 4.33 7.12
N PHE A 215 1.21 3.49 6.67
CA PHE A 215 2.62 3.82 6.57
C PHE A 215 2.89 4.59 5.29
N ALA A 216 2.40 4.06 4.18
CA ALA A 216 2.66 4.59 2.86
C ALA A 216 1.58 4.21 1.86
N TRP A 217 1.45 5.04 0.84
CA TRP A 217 0.78 4.74 -0.41
C TRP A 217 1.80 4.22 -1.42
N GLU A 218 1.52 3.08 -2.03
CA GLU A 218 2.34 2.52 -3.10
C GLU A 218 1.56 2.65 -4.42
N LEU A 219 2.16 3.34 -5.40
CA LEU A 219 1.45 3.71 -6.64
C LEU A 219 1.02 2.50 -7.45
N MET A 220 1.89 1.50 -7.61
CA MET A 220 1.60 0.29 -8.37
C MET A 220 2.51 -0.86 -7.92
N ASN A 221 1.96 -2.06 -7.81
CA ASN A 221 2.79 -3.26 -7.66
C ASN A 221 3.50 -3.57 -8.98
N GLU A 222 4.83 -3.62 -8.94
CA GLU A 222 5.71 -4.07 -10.01
C GLU A 222 5.44 -3.44 -11.40
N PRO A 223 5.45 -2.11 -11.54
CA PRO A 223 5.20 -1.46 -12.82
C PRO A 223 6.22 -1.90 -13.87
N ARG A 224 5.73 -2.40 -14.99
CA ARG A 224 6.49 -2.85 -16.14
C ARG A 224 5.81 -2.41 -17.43
N CYS A 225 6.59 -2.24 -18.49
CA CYS A 225 6.03 -2.02 -19.84
C CYS A 225 6.05 -3.31 -20.66
N VAL A 226 5.21 -3.33 -21.68
CA VAL A 226 5.22 -4.35 -22.73
C VAL A 226 6.26 -3.98 -23.82
N SER A 227 6.52 -2.68 -24.00
CA SER A 227 7.46 -2.14 -24.99
C SER A 227 8.49 -1.23 -24.33
N ASN A 228 9.77 -1.41 -24.68
CA ASN A 228 10.86 -0.55 -24.22
C ASN A 228 10.66 0.94 -24.56
N SER A 229 9.94 1.25 -25.64
CA SER A 229 9.60 2.63 -26.01
C SER A 229 8.65 3.31 -25.01
N SER A 230 8.02 2.55 -24.11
CA SER A 230 7.10 3.06 -23.10
C SER A 230 7.79 3.55 -21.81
N GLY A 231 9.09 3.39 -21.66
CA GLY A 231 9.84 3.82 -20.47
C GLY A 231 9.63 5.29 -20.09
N PRO A 232 9.75 6.24 -21.03
CA PRO A 232 9.46 7.65 -20.74
C PRO A 232 8.01 7.90 -20.29
N HIS A 233 7.04 7.08 -20.75
CA HIS A 233 5.66 7.18 -20.30
C HIS A 233 5.48 6.68 -18.87
N LEU A 234 6.15 5.58 -18.50
CA LEU A 234 6.16 5.08 -17.12
C LEU A 234 6.76 6.14 -16.19
N GLN A 235 7.92 6.70 -16.53
CA GLN A 235 8.57 7.75 -15.72
C GLN A 235 7.66 8.98 -15.56
N ALA A 236 7.07 9.47 -16.65
CA ALA A 236 6.15 10.60 -16.60
C ALA A 236 4.89 10.29 -15.75
N TRP A 237 4.38 9.05 -15.83
CA TRP A 237 3.27 8.59 -15.01
C TRP A 237 3.61 8.58 -13.52
N ILE A 238 4.81 8.09 -13.14
CA ILE A 238 5.27 8.10 -11.75
C ILE A 238 5.34 9.54 -11.23
N VAL A 239 5.94 10.45 -11.98
CA VAL A 239 6.02 11.88 -11.61
C VAL A 239 4.62 12.46 -11.38
N GLU A 240 3.71 12.26 -12.32
CA GLU A 240 2.36 12.81 -12.27
C GLU A 240 1.54 12.20 -11.11
N MET A 241 1.59 10.88 -10.92
CA MET A 241 0.77 10.21 -9.89
C MET A 241 1.32 10.42 -8.49
N ALA A 242 2.65 10.46 -8.31
CA ALA A 242 3.23 10.79 -7.02
C ALA A 242 2.86 12.22 -6.58
N ALA A 243 2.96 13.18 -7.48
CA ALA A 243 2.52 14.56 -7.22
C ALA A 243 1.01 14.64 -6.91
N TYR A 244 0.19 13.86 -7.63
CA TYR A 244 -1.25 13.81 -7.37
C TYR A 244 -1.58 13.22 -6.00
N VAL A 245 -0.96 12.11 -5.60
CA VAL A 245 -1.12 11.54 -4.26
C VAL A 245 -0.72 12.56 -3.20
N LYS A 246 0.44 13.21 -3.34
CA LYS A 246 0.91 14.23 -2.40
C LYS A 246 0.01 15.46 -2.33
N SER A 247 -0.66 15.82 -3.40
CA SER A 247 -1.66 16.90 -3.40
C SER A 247 -2.91 16.60 -2.56
N LEU A 248 -3.23 15.32 -2.39
CA LEU A 248 -4.37 14.85 -1.58
C LEU A 248 -3.94 14.50 -0.15
N ASP A 249 -2.70 14.06 0.03
CA ASP A 249 -2.18 13.56 1.29
C ASP A 249 -0.67 13.84 1.39
N ALA A 250 -0.34 14.91 2.06
CA ALA A 250 1.06 15.31 2.31
C ALA A 250 1.68 14.64 3.56
N LYS A 251 0.91 13.84 4.31
CA LYS A 251 1.36 13.27 5.59
C LYS A 251 1.99 11.89 5.43
N HIS A 252 1.44 11.08 4.53
CA HIS A 252 1.94 9.72 4.34
C HIS A 252 3.10 9.67 3.36
N LEU A 253 3.95 8.69 3.56
CA LEU A 253 5.01 8.35 2.62
C LEU A 253 4.42 7.80 1.31
N VAL A 254 5.16 7.98 0.22
CA VAL A 254 4.79 7.47 -1.11
C VAL A 254 5.96 6.67 -1.68
N ALA A 255 5.66 5.50 -2.23
CA ALA A 255 6.60 4.68 -2.98
C ALA A 255 6.03 4.33 -4.35
N VAL A 256 6.89 3.91 -5.28
CA VAL A 256 6.44 3.44 -6.60
C VAL A 256 5.90 2.02 -6.53
N GLY A 257 6.64 1.10 -5.90
CA GLY A 257 6.36 -0.34 -5.85
C GLY A 257 7.13 -1.14 -6.89
N ILE A 258 8.31 -0.64 -7.32
CA ILE A 258 9.18 -1.31 -8.30
C ILE A 258 9.92 -2.50 -7.67
N GLU A 259 10.37 -3.40 -8.55
CA GLU A 259 11.17 -4.57 -8.17
C GLU A 259 12.64 -4.23 -7.89
N GLY A 260 13.11 -3.09 -8.41
CA GLY A 260 14.50 -2.68 -8.25
C GLY A 260 15.36 -2.93 -9.49
N PHE A 261 14.80 -3.33 -10.63
CA PHE A 261 15.60 -3.52 -11.84
C PHE A 261 16.24 -2.22 -12.28
N TYR A 262 17.47 -2.34 -12.77
CA TYR A 262 18.21 -1.24 -13.37
C TYR A 262 17.93 -1.16 -14.87
N GLY A 263 17.55 0.01 -15.33
CA GLY A 263 17.38 0.31 -16.74
C GLY A 263 18.71 0.56 -17.46
N THR A 264 18.62 0.89 -18.72
CA THR A 264 19.81 1.06 -19.59
C THR A 264 20.55 2.38 -19.38
N GLY A 265 20.06 3.27 -18.52
CA GLY A 265 20.64 4.60 -18.29
C GLY A 265 22.02 4.59 -17.62
N ILE A 266 22.34 3.56 -16.82
CA ILE A 266 23.63 3.39 -16.14
C ILE A 266 24.16 1.99 -16.45
N ALA A 267 25.02 1.89 -17.45
CA ALA A 267 25.49 0.61 -17.98
C ALA A 267 26.16 -0.29 -16.92
N GLU A 268 26.90 0.30 -15.98
CA GLU A 268 27.59 -0.40 -14.90
C GLU A 268 26.62 -1.10 -13.93
N ARG A 269 25.36 -0.67 -13.88
CA ARG A 269 24.34 -1.27 -13.01
C ARG A 269 23.66 -2.50 -13.63
N LEU A 270 23.71 -2.66 -14.94
CA LEU A 270 23.04 -3.76 -15.64
C LEU A 270 23.51 -5.15 -15.14
N GLY A 271 24.77 -5.27 -14.72
CA GLY A 271 25.33 -6.49 -14.17
C GLY A 271 24.70 -6.98 -12.85
N TYR A 272 23.92 -6.13 -12.15
CA TYR A 272 23.19 -6.52 -10.96
C TYR A 272 21.81 -7.10 -11.28
N ASN A 273 21.28 -6.89 -12.49
CA ASN A 273 20.02 -7.47 -12.90
C ASN A 273 20.09 -9.01 -12.98
N PRO A 274 18.97 -9.71 -12.78
CA PRO A 274 18.96 -11.19 -12.88
C PRO A 274 19.15 -11.71 -14.31
N GLY A 275 19.13 -10.83 -15.29
CA GLY A 275 19.36 -11.08 -16.71
C GLY A 275 18.98 -9.88 -17.56
N ASP A 276 19.36 -9.89 -18.82
CA ASP A 276 19.12 -8.77 -19.77
C ASP A 276 17.64 -8.42 -19.94
N TRP A 277 16.75 -9.40 -19.75
CA TRP A 277 15.31 -9.20 -19.81
C TRP A 277 14.81 -8.15 -18.83
N ALA A 278 15.45 -8.01 -17.67
CA ALA A 278 15.02 -7.10 -16.62
C ALA A 278 15.15 -5.63 -17.08
N ALA A 279 16.22 -5.27 -17.77
CA ALA A 279 16.42 -3.93 -18.32
C ALA A 279 15.39 -3.57 -19.40
N SER A 280 14.73 -4.57 -20.01
CA SER A 280 13.70 -4.35 -21.04
C SER A 280 12.30 -4.05 -20.50
N LEU A 281 12.12 -4.07 -19.17
CA LEU A 281 10.81 -3.87 -18.53
C LEU A 281 10.46 -2.39 -18.29
N CYS A 282 11.27 -1.45 -18.70
CA CYS A 282 11.12 0.01 -18.58
C CYS A 282 11.24 0.57 -17.15
N SER A 283 11.23 -0.24 -16.12
CA SER A 283 11.49 0.25 -14.76
C SER A 283 12.98 0.48 -14.57
N ASP A 284 13.33 1.56 -13.87
CA ASP A 284 14.70 1.88 -13.47
C ASP A 284 14.71 2.26 -12.00
N PHE A 285 15.49 1.52 -11.20
CA PHE A 285 15.54 1.70 -9.75
C PHE A 285 15.91 3.14 -9.37
N ILE A 286 16.91 3.69 -10.01
CA ILE A 286 17.41 5.03 -9.67
C ILE A 286 16.46 6.09 -10.21
N GLU A 287 16.15 6.06 -11.50
CA GLU A 287 15.34 7.10 -12.13
C GLU A 287 13.92 7.19 -11.51
N ASN A 288 13.26 6.03 -11.34
CA ASN A 288 11.91 5.99 -10.80
C ASN A 288 11.87 6.39 -9.31
N SER A 289 12.87 5.98 -8.52
CA SER A 289 12.93 6.31 -7.10
C SER A 289 13.45 7.73 -6.83
N ALA A 290 14.17 8.36 -7.77
CA ALA A 290 14.66 9.72 -7.64
C ALA A 290 13.56 10.79 -7.71
N VAL A 291 12.37 10.46 -8.21
CA VAL A 291 11.23 11.38 -8.31
C VAL A 291 10.98 12.09 -6.97
N GLU A 292 10.81 13.41 -7.00
CA GLU A 292 10.75 14.28 -5.80
C GLU A 292 9.69 13.81 -4.79
N ASN A 293 8.49 13.46 -5.27
CA ASN A 293 7.37 13.05 -4.44
C ASN A 293 7.36 11.55 -4.08
N ILE A 294 8.42 10.83 -4.40
CA ILE A 294 8.68 9.47 -3.90
C ILE A 294 9.56 9.57 -2.66
N ASP A 295 9.10 9.05 -1.54
CA ASP A 295 9.78 9.19 -0.25
C ASP A 295 10.80 8.09 0.01
N PHE A 296 10.57 6.88 -0.50
CA PHE A 296 11.48 5.75 -0.33
C PHE A 296 11.45 4.82 -1.55
N ALA A 297 12.53 4.12 -1.75
CA ALA A 297 12.66 3.12 -2.80
C ALA A 297 12.16 1.75 -2.33
N SER A 298 11.50 1.01 -3.21
CA SER A 298 11.10 -0.39 -2.97
C SER A 298 11.93 -1.34 -3.82
N VAL A 299 12.19 -2.52 -3.28
CA VAL A 299 12.92 -3.61 -3.94
C VAL A 299 12.24 -4.93 -3.65
N HIS A 300 12.17 -5.79 -4.66
CA HIS A 300 11.74 -7.18 -4.54
C HIS A 300 12.92 -8.11 -4.80
N ALA A 301 12.87 -9.33 -4.32
CA ALA A 301 13.94 -10.31 -4.52
C ALA A 301 13.38 -11.72 -4.66
N TYR A 302 13.41 -12.24 -5.87
CA TYR A 302 12.92 -13.58 -6.20
C TYR A 302 14.01 -14.42 -6.89
N PRO A 303 15.16 -14.67 -6.24
CA PRO A 303 16.28 -15.39 -6.87
C PRO A 303 15.90 -16.79 -7.35
N ASP A 304 14.93 -17.45 -6.68
CA ASP A 304 14.46 -18.77 -7.13
C ASP A 304 13.74 -18.73 -8.47
N SER A 305 12.93 -17.70 -8.70
CA SER A 305 12.21 -17.52 -9.97
C SER A 305 13.07 -16.89 -11.04
N TRP A 306 13.93 -15.95 -10.65
CA TRP A 306 14.78 -15.21 -11.59
C TRP A 306 15.98 -16.02 -12.09
N LEU A 307 16.53 -16.90 -11.24
CA LEU A 307 17.69 -17.73 -11.51
C LEU A 307 17.37 -19.22 -11.28
N PRO A 308 16.39 -19.80 -12.01
CA PRO A 308 15.88 -21.13 -11.70
C PRO A 308 16.91 -22.26 -11.87
N LYS A 309 17.97 -22.02 -12.66
CA LYS A 309 19.05 -22.99 -12.91
C LYS A 309 20.26 -22.81 -12.01
N ALA A 310 20.33 -21.72 -11.24
CA ALA A 310 21.46 -21.45 -10.36
C ALA A 310 21.42 -22.34 -9.11
N SER A 311 22.60 -22.70 -8.61
CA SER A 311 22.73 -23.36 -7.31
C SER A 311 22.27 -22.46 -6.16
N MET A 312 22.05 -23.04 -4.98
CA MET A 312 21.68 -22.27 -3.78
C MET A 312 22.75 -21.24 -3.43
N GLU A 313 24.03 -21.61 -3.53
CA GLU A 313 25.15 -20.71 -3.26
C GLU A 313 25.17 -19.51 -4.23
N GLU A 314 24.94 -19.76 -5.52
CA GLU A 314 24.85 -18.69 -6.52
C GLU A 314 23.68 -17.76 -6.26
N LYS A 315 22.52 -18.29 -5.86
CA LYS A 315 21.35 -17.49 -5.49
C LYS A 315 21.60 -16.62 -4.26
N ILE A 316 22.27 -17.16 -3.22
CA ILE A 316 22.66 -16.40 -2.03
C ILE A 316 23.64 -15.29 -2.39
N ARG A 317 24.66 -15.57 -3.19
CA ARG A 317 25.63 -14.58 -3.65
C ARG A 317 24.95 -13.49 -4.47
N TYR A 318 24.05 -13.87 -5.39
CA TYR A 318 23.26 -12.93 -6.15
C TYR A 318 22.42 -12.03 -5.22
N LEU A 319 21.71 -12.61 -4.24
CA LEU A 319 20.90 -11.86 -3.30
C LEU A 319 21.74 -10.87 -2.48
N SER A 320 22.93 -11.27 -2.02
CA SER A 320 23.84 -10.36 -1.32
C SER A 320 24.23 -9.17 -2.19
N ASN A 321 24.66 -9.42 -3.42
CA ASN A 321 25.02 -8.35 -4.36
C ASN A 321 23.83 -7.44 -4.69
N TRP A 322 22.63 -8.03 -4.81
CA TRP A 322 21.38 -7.30 -5.04
C TRP A 322 21.06 -6.36 -3.88
N VAL A 323 21.15 -6.84 -2.65
CA VAL A 323 20.96 -6.04 -1.44
C VAL A 323 22.00 -4.92 -1.37
N ASP A 324 23.27 -5.25 -1.51
CA ASP A 324 24.37 -4.30 -1.38
C ASP A 324 24.28 -3.17 -2.42
N SER A 325 23.97 -3.51 -3.68
CA SER A 325 23.85 -2.49 -4.74
C SER A 325 22.72 -1.50 -4.46
N HIS A 326 21.54 -2.00 -4.03
CA HIS A 326 20.39 -1.15 -3.77
C HIS A 326 20.53 -0.30 -2.50
N VAL A 327 21.16 -0.86 -1.46
CA VAL A 327 21.50 -0.11 -0.25
C VAL A 327 22.48 1.01 -0.58
N ASN A 328 23.56 0.70 -1.32
CA ASN A 328 24.55 1.69 -1.74
C ASN A 328 23.91 2.81 -2.59
N ASP A 329 23.09 2.47 -3.58
CA ASP A 329 22.45 3.48 -4.42
C ASP A 329 21.44 4.32 -3.65
N SER A 330 20.71 3.72 -2.71
CA SER A 330 19.82 4.47 -1.82
C SER A 330 20.57 5.42 -0.89
N GLU A 331 21.70 4.98 -0.33
CA GLU A 331 22.52 5.78 0.59
C GLU A 331 23.26 6.91 -0.13
N TYR A 332 23.89 6.62 -1.29
CA TYR A 332 24.83 7.55 -1.90
C TYR A 332 24.25 8.33 -3.08
N ILE A 333 23.26 7.79 -3.80
CA ILE A 333 22.65 8.42 -4.98
C ILE A 333 21.29 9.01 -4.64
N LEU A 334 20.35 8.18 -4.17
CA LEU A 334 18.96 8.61 -3.94
C LEU A 334 18.80 9.47 -2.69
N LYS A 335 19.61 9.23 -1.66
CA LYS A 335 19.45 9.85 -0.33
C LYS A 335 18.05 9.63 0.25
N LYS A 336 17.52 8.41 0.04
CA LYS A 336 16.19 7.97 0.47
C LYS A 336 16.29 6.61 1.14
N PRO A 337 15.38 6.27 2.06
CA PRO A 337 15.31 4.90 2.59
C PRO A 337 15.03 3.90 1.46
N VAL A 338 15.54 2.68 1.61
CA VAL A 338 15.17 1.55 0.77
C VAL A 338 14.46 0.48 1.60
N LEU A 339 13.41 -0.11 1.05
CA LEU A 339 12.63 -1.18 1.67
C LEU A 339 12.57 -2.40 0.75
N PHE A 340 13.08 -3.53 1.24
CA PHE A 340 12.86 -4.82 0.59
C PHE A 340 11.45 -5.29 0.95
N SER A 341 10.49 -4.99 0.06
CA SER A 341 9.06 -5.17 0.31
C SER A 341 8.52 -6.54 -0.08
N GLU A 342 9.26 -7.30 -0.90
CA GLU A 342 8.94 -8.68 -1.24
C GLU A 342 10.20 -9.54 -1.37
N ARG A 343 10.08 -10.80 -0.94
CA ARG A 343 11.11 -11.81 -1.25
C ARG A 343 10.48 -13.19 -1.40
N GLY A 344 11.02 -13.98 -2.31
CA GLY A 344 10.75 -15.42 -2.40
C GLY A 344 11.41 -16.19 -1.25
N SER A 345 10.88 -17.37 -0.95
CA SER A 345 11.54 -18.34 -0.05
C SER A 345 12.47 -19.22 -0.85
N PHE A 346 13.68 -19.48 -0.33
CA PHE A 346 14.50 -20.56 -0.84
C PHE A 346 13.80 -21.90 -0.57
N ARG A 347 13.50 -22.65 -1.61
CA ARG A 347 12.97 -24.02 -1.55
C ARG A 347 14.03 -25.01 -1.94
#